data_61aa79a1370bc94bbd0b4b286f30c2ab
#
_entry.id   61aa79a1370bc94bbd0b4b286f30c2ab
#
_cell.length_a   1.000
_cell.length_b   1.000
_cell.length_c   1.000
_cell.angle_alpha   90.00
_cell.angle_beta   90.00
_cell.angle_gamma   90.00
#
_symmetry.space_group_name_H-M   'P 1'
#
loop_
_entity.id
_entity.type
_entity.pdbx_description
1 polymer ?
#
loop_
_entity_poly.entity_id
_entity_poly.type
_entity_poly.pdbx_seq_one_letter_code
_entity_poly.pdbx_strand_id
1 'polypeptide(L)'
;LRLSGVYRLTQIIEHFGEYMTVSMIAGFAVSFATYFHAVFTHTTHRMSGNFMYDFFMGAALNPRIGPIDLKMWAEVRIPWVLLFMISVSGACQQYEQYGYVTPNMAFMVLATGLYLNACAKGEECIPQTWDMFHEKWGFMVIFWNFAGVPFTYCYSIVYMAAHPPEYYRFSTPTYVFMYALLLFAHFVFDSSMAQKSRFRMQLQGTLKVRWSFPQWPWSTLSNPRYLQTEHGNALLIDGWWQFLRKPNYTADWTQAFLWGAIAGTRSVIPYYYSVFFLAVLTHRCGRDFER
;
A
#
# COMPACT_ATOMS: atom_id res chain seq x y z
N LEU A 1 25.03 9.40 -2.01
CA LEU A 1 24.93 8.94 -3.41
C LEU A 1 25.18 10.10 -4.39
N ARG A 2 24.58 11.29 -4.15
CA ARG A 2 24.84 12.48 -4.97
C ARG A 2 26.30 12.95 -4.89
N LEU A 3 26.92 12.83 -3.71
CA LEU A 3 28.32 13.19 -3.49
C LEU A 3 29.33 12.26 -4.18
N SER A 4 28.93 11.00 -4.47
CA SER A 4 29.78 10.02 -5.14
C SER A 4 29.66 10.05 -6.67
N GLY A 5 28.73 10.80 -7.24
CA GLY A 5 28.49 10.86 -8.69
C GLY A 5 27.96 9.56 -9.32
N VAL A 6 27.69 8.52 -8.52
CA VAL A 6 27.33 7.18 -9.01
C VAL A 6 25.87 7.10 -9.44
N TYR A 7 24.96 7.85 -8.76
CA TYR A 7 23.53 7.81 -9.06
C TYR A 7 22.84 9.13 -8.69
N ARG A 8 22.09 9.69 -9.64
CA ARG A 8 21.25 10.86 -9.40
C ARG A 8 19.85 10.41 -9.03
N LEU A 9 19.31 10.91 -7.91
CA LEU A 9 17.95 10.54 -7.46
C LEU A 9 16.86 10.96 -8.44
N THR A 10 17.10 11.99 -9.26
CA THR A 10 16.16 12.46 -10.29
C THR A 10 15.98 11.48 -11.46
N GLN A 11 16.90 10.53 -11.65
CA GLN A 11 16.85 9.58 -12.77
C GLN A 11 15.56 8.76 -12.81
N ILE A 12 14.97 8.46 -11.65
CA ILE A 12 13.73 7.64 -11.61
C ILE A 12 12.59 8.38 -12.30
N ILE A 13 12.43 9.69 -12.06
CA ILE A 13 11.36 10.47 -12.68
C ILE A 13 11.73 10.91 -14.11
N GLU A 14 12.99 11.18 -14.39
CA GLU A 14 13.52 11.53 -15.72
C GLU A 14 13.35 10.37 -16.72
N HIS A 15 13.56 9.13 -16.27
CA HIS A 15 13.46 7.89 -17.05
C HIS A 15 12.27 7.01 -16.59
N PHE A 16 11.18 7.65 -16.20
CA PHE A 16 10.03 6.97 -15.58
C PHE A 16 9.50 5.79 -16.42
N GLY A 17 9.36 5.97 -17.75
CA GLY A 17 8.88 4.92 -18.64
C GLY A 17 9.83 3.73 -18.75
N GLU A 18 11.13 3.97 -18.72
CA GLU A 18 12.16 2.94 -18.76
C GLU A 18 12.17 2.10 -17.49
N TYR A 19 12.12 2.76 -16.31
CA TYR A 19 11.98 2.06 -15.03
C TYR A 19 10.68 1.25 -14.94
N MET A 20 9.56 1.81 -15.41
CA MET A 20 8.30 1.08 -15.49
C MET A 20 8.43 -0.16 -16.39
N THR A 21 9.04 -0.02 -17.56
CA THR A 21 9.23 -1.13 -18.51
C THR A 21 10.09 -2.23 -17.90
N VAL A 22 11.21 -1.88 -17.26
CA VAL A 22 12.07 -2.86 -16.56
C VAL A 22 11.31 -3.55 -15.43
N SER A 23 10.51 -2.81 -14.68
CA SER A 23 9.67 -3.37 -13.60
C SER A 23 8.60 -4.33 -14.14
N MET A 24 7.98 -4.02 -15.28
CA MET A 24 7.03 -4.91 -15.96
C MET A 24 7.73 -6.20 -16.42
N ILE A 25 8.89 -6.11 -17.07
CA ILE A 25 9.68 -7.26 -17.51
C ILE A 25 10.08 -8.12 -16.30
N ALA A 26 10.54 -7.49 -15.22
CA ALA A 26 10.88 -8.17 -13.97
C ALA A 26 9.67 -8.89 -13.37
N GLY A 27 8.49 -8.26 -13.38
CA GLY A 27 7.23 -8.87 -12.94
C GLY A 27 6.90 -10.14 -13.72
N PHE A 28 7.02 -10.11 -15.06
CA PHE A 28 6.84 -11.30 -15.89
C PHE A 28 7.89 -12.37 -15.58
N ALA A 29 9.17 -12.00 -15.53
CA ALA A 29 10.26 -12.95 -15.29
C ALA A 29 10.12 -13.66 -13.95
N VAL A 30 9.82 -12.92 -12.87
CA VAL A 30 9.58 -13.50 -11.54
C VAL A 30 8.35 -14.39 -11.53
N SER A 31 7.28 -14.02 -12.26
CA SER A 31 6.06 -14.82 -12.35
C SER A 31 6.31 -16.17 -13.03
N PHE A 32 7.04 -16.17 -14.15
CA PHE A 32 7.43 -17.43 -14.81
C PHE A 32 8.36 -18.27 -13.92
N ALA A 33 9.39 -17.65 -13.33
CA ALA A 33 10.33 -18.34 -12.47
C ALA A 33 9.63 -19.04 -11.29
N THR A 34 8.74 -18.31 -10.59
CA THR A 34 8.02 -18.85 -9.43
C THR A 34 6.97 -19.89 -9.82
N TYR A 35 6.29 -19.71 -10.95
CA TYR A 35 5.33 -20.71 -11.46
C TYR A 35 6.03 -22.03 -11.78
N PHE A 36 7.07 -22.00 -12.61
CA PHE A 36 7.78 -23.21 -13.00
C PHE A 36 8.51 -23.86 -11.82
N HIS A 37 9.10 -23.05 -10.93
CA HIS A 37 9.69 -23.58 -9.70
C HIS A 37 8.66 -24.39 -8.90
N ALA A 38 7.44 -23.86 -8.69
CA ALA A 38 6.40 -24.56 -7.94
C ALA A 38 5.95 -25.86 -8.63
N VAL A 39 5.89 -25.88 -9.96
CA VAL A 39 5.55 -27.08 -10.74
C VAL A 39 6.66 -28.13 -10.63
N PHE A 40 7.92 -27.76 -10.82
CA PHE A 40 9.06 -28.69 -10.78
C PHE A 40 9.36 -29.23 -9.38
N THR A 41 9.10 -28.43 -8.34
CA THR A 41 9.31 -28.86 -6.94
C THR A 41 8.07 -29.52 -6.32
N HIS A 42 6.99 -29.69 -7.09
CA HIS A 42 5.72 -30.24 -6.61
C HIS A 42 5.13 -29.50 -5.40
N THR A 43 5.37 -28.18 -5.30
CA THR A 43 4.83 -27.32 -4.23
C THR A 43 3.58 -26.56 -4.64
N THR A 44 2.89 -27.06 -5.67
CA THR A 44 1.67 -26.44 -6.21
C THR A 44 0.50 -26.55 -5.24
N HIS A 45 -0.39 -25.55 -5.27
CA HIS A 45 -1.57 -25.48 -4.42
C HIS A 45 -2.82 -25.14 -5.25
N ARG A 46 -3.85 -25.95 -5.14
CA ARG A 46 -5.17 -25.76 -5.80
C ARG A 46 -5.06 -25.39 -7.29
N MET A 47 -4.43 -26.25 -8.09
CA MET A 47 -4.32 -26.06 -9.54
C MET A 47 -5.65 -26.37 -10.24
N SER A 48 -6.01 -25.53 -11.22
CA SER A 48 -7.22 -25.74 -12.04
C SER A 48 -6.99 -26.67 -13.23
N GLY A 49 -5.73 -26.85 -13.64
CA GLY A 49 -5.34 -27.54 -14.87
C GLY A 49 -5.34 -26.65 -16.11
N ASN A 50 -5.78 -25.38 -15.99
CA ASN A 50 -5.67 -24.40 -17.07
C ASN A 50 -4.44 -23.53 -16.85
N PHE A 51 -3.45 -23.62 -17.74
CA PHE A 51 -2.18 -22.90 -17.62
C PHE A 51 -2.37 -21.37 -17.47
N MET A 52 -3.22 -20.76 -18.28
CA MET A 52 -3.41 -19.30 -18.24
C MET A 52 -4.00 -18.84 -16.91
N TYR A 53 -5.00 -19.56 -16.41
CA TYR A 53 -5.60 -19.28 -15.13
C TYR A 53 -4.62 -19.53 -13.97
N ASP A 54 -3.93 -20.65 -13.98
CA ASP A 54 -2.99 -21.03 -12.93
C ASP A 54 -1.74 -20.15 -12.92
N PHE A 55 -1.28 -19.68 -14.08
CA PHE A 55 -0.20 -18.69 -14.18
C PHE A 55 -0.65 -17.33 -13.61
N PHE A 56 -1.85 -16.86 -14.00
CA PHE A 56 -2.38 -15.60 -13.55
C PHE A 56 -2.63 -15.57 -12.03
N MET A 57 -3.29 -16.59 -11.50
CA MET A 57 -3.62 -16.72 -10.09
C MET A 57 -2.46 -17.22 -9.22
N GLY A 58 -1.49 -17.92 -9.81
CA GLY A 58 -0.32 -18.50 -9.13
C GLY A 58 -0.41 -19.99 -8.91
N ALA A 59 0.76 -20.65 -8.87
CA ALA A 59 0.90 -22.07 -8.60
C ALA A 59 1.15 -22.36 -7.11
N ALA A 60 1.94 -21.56 -6.42
CA ALA A 60 2.23 -21.69 -4.98
C ALA A 60 1.44 -20.69 -4.14
N LEU A 61 1.09 -21.06 -2.91
CA LEU A 61 0.38 -20.16 -2.00
C LEU A 61 1.34 -19.17 -1.35
N ASN A 62 2.35 -19.66 -0.65
CA ASN A 62 3.34 -18.85 0.07
C ASN A 62 4.74 -19.43 -0.18
N PRO A 63 5.36 -19.15 -1.36
CA PRO A 63 6.69 -19.66 -1.65
C PRO A 63 7.72 -19.04 -0.70
N ARG A 64 8.71 -19.84 -0.28
CA ARG A 64 9.72 -19.43 0.70
C ARG A 64 11.13 -19.64 0.21
N ILE A 65 12.03 -18.77 0.65
CA ILE A 65 13.48 -18.98 0.60
C ILE A 65 13.99 -18.96 2.05
N GLY A 66 14.31 -20.15 2.56
CA GLY A 66 14.61 -20.32 3.98
C GLY A 66 13.44 -19.86 4.88
N PRO A 67 13.67 -18.97 5.85
CA PRO A 67 12.61 -18.45 6.73
C PRO A 67 11.74 -17.37 6.08
N ILE A 68 12.14 -16.83 4.93
CA ILE A 68 11.48 -15.67 4.29
C ILE A 68 10.32 -16.15 3.43
N ASP A 69 9.11 -15.68 3.74
CA ASP A 69 7.94 -15.78 2.86
C ASP A 69 8.04 -14.70 1.78
N LEU A 70 8.18 -15.14 0.51
CA LEU A 70 8.43 -14.22 -0.62
C LEU A 70 7.23 -13.32 -0.89
N LYS A 71 6.02 -13.83 -0.76
CA LYS A 71 4.80 -13.05 -0.99
C LYS A 71 4.69 -11.93 0.03
N MET A 72 4.72 -12.26 1.31
CA MET A 72 4.65 -11.28 2.38
C MET A 72 5.79 -10.26 2.31
N TRP A 73 7.01 -10.72 2.06
CA TRP A 73 8.17 -9.84 1.95
C TRP A 73 8.03 -8.84 0.79
N ALA A 74 7.59 -9.32 -0.37
CA ALA A 74 7.43 -8.49 -1.56
C ALA A 74 6.29 -7.47 -1.41
N GLU A 75 5.11 -7.91 -0.96
CA GLU A 75 3.92 -7.06 -0.80
C GLU A 75 4.14 -5.88 0.16
N VAL A 76 4.93 -6.09 1.21
CA VAL A 76 5.20 -5.04 2.20
C VAL A 76 6.27 -4.07 1.73
N ARG A 77 7.20 -4.50 0.87
CA ARG A 77 8.41 -3.73 0.57
C ARG A 77 8.45 -3.19 -0.85
N ILE A 78 8.33 -4.06 -1.85
CA ILE A 78 8.61 -3.67 -3.23
C ILE A 78 7.75 -2.48 -3.69
N PRO A 79 6.41 -2.56 -3.65
CA PRO A 79 5.57 -1.50 -4.21
C PRO A 79 5.72 -0.18 -3.46
N TRP A 80 5.81 -0.24 -2.14
CA TRP A 80 5.81 0.96 -1.30
C TRP A 80 7.16 1.65 -1.26
N VAL A 81 8.28 0.89 -1.28
CA VAL A 81 9.62 1.46 -1.41
C VAL A 81 9.78 2.13 -2.77
N LEU A 82 9.35 1.47 -3.86
CA LEU A 82 9.44 2.06 -5.19
C LEU A 82 8.58 3.33 -5.31
N LEU A 83 7.34 3.30 -4.81
CA LEU A 83 6.46 4.47 -4.81
C LEU A 83 7.03 5.63 -4.00
N PHE A 84 7.60 5.36 -2.83
CA PHE A 84 8.29 6.37 -2.02
C PHE A 84 9.52 6.93 -2.75
N MET A 85 10.33 6.09 -3.39
CA MET A 85 11.49 6.54 -4.16
C MET A 85 11.10 7.39 -5.36
N ILE A 86 9.97 7.10 -6.03
CA ILE A 86 9.42 7.96 -7.09
C ILE A 86 9.04 9.34 -6.53
N SER A 87 8.43 9.41 -5.35
CA SER A 87 8.08 10.70 -4.72
C SER A 87 9.31 11.52 -4.33
N VAL A 88 10.33 10.87 -3.77
CA VAL A 88 11.62 11.50 -3.46
C VAL A 88 12.31 11.99 -4.73
N SER A 89 12.28 11.18 -5.80
CA SER A 89 12.83 11.56 -7.11
C SER A 89 12.16 12.82 -7.66
N GLY A 90 10.82 12.90 -7.61
CA GLY A 90 10.07 14.09 -8.01
C GLY A 90 10.42 15.34 -7.17
N ALA A 91 10.59 15.17 -5.86
CA ALA A 91 11.03 16.25 -4.99
C ALA A 91 12.46 16.73 -5.31
N CYS A 92 13.38 15.81 -5.59
CA CYS A 92 14.73 16.14 -6.03
C CYS A 92 14.73 16.89 -7.37
N GLN A 93 13.90 16.47 -8.33
CA GLN A 93 13.75 17.15 -9.61
C GLN A 93 13.24 18.58 -9.43
N GLN A 94 12.20 18.80 -8.62
CA GLN A 94 11.72 20.15 -8.33
C GLN A 94 12.80 21.03 -7.68
N TYR A 95 13.55 20.46 -6.75
CA TYR A 95 14.65 21.19 -6.13
C TYR A 95 15.75 21.58 -7.13
N GLU A 96 16.08 20.69 -8.08
CA GLU A 96 17.06 20.99 -9.13
C GLU A 96 16.53 22.03 -10.13
N GLN A 97 15.23 22.01 -10.46
CA GLN A 97 14.63 22.93 -11.42
C GLN A 97 14.32 24.32 -10.83
N TYR A 98 13.81 24.38 -9.60
CA TYR A 98 13.27 25.60 -9.01
C TYR A 98 14.04 26.10 -7.79
N GLY A 99 14.99 25.34 -7.25
CA GLY A 99 15.70 25.65 -6.01
C GLY A 99 14.90 25.39 -4.73
N TYR A 100 13.66 24.89 -4.85
CA TYR A 100 12.79 24.54 -3.72
C TYR A 100 11.87 23.38 -4.08
N VAL A 101 11.34 22.71 -3.06
CA VAL A 101 10.29 21.67 -3.20
C VAL A 101 8.94 22.31 -2.88
N THR A 102 7.95 22.12 -3.75
CA THR A 102 6.61 22.66 -3.51
C THR A 102 5.93 21.96 -2.33
N PRO A 103 5.02 22.64 -1.60
CA PRO A 103 4.24 21.99 -0.54
C PRO A 103 3.44 20.77 -1.05
N ASN A 104 2.99 20.79 -2.30
CA ASN A 104 2.29 19.66 -2.93
C ASN A 104 3.19 18.42 -3.06
N MET A 105 4.40 18.59 -3.57
CA MET A 105 5.35 17.47 -3.70
C MET A 105 5.85 16.99 -2.33
N ALA A 106 6.11 17.91 -1.40
CA ALA A 106 6.45 17.56 -0.02
C ALA A 106 5.32 16.76 0.67
N PHE A 107 4.05 17.10 0.38
CA PHE A 107 2.90 16.33 0.83
C PHE A 107 2.96 14.88 0.32
N MET A 108 3.29 14.66 -0.96
CA MET A 108 3.38 13.30 -1.52
C MET A 108 4.55 12.52 -0.92
N VAL A 109 5.70 13.14 -0.68
CA VAL A 109 6.82 12.50 0.01
C VAL A 109 6.42 12.08 1.42
N LEU A 110 5.73 12.96 2.16
CA LEU A 110 5.21 12.63 3.49
C LEU A 110 4.19 11.49 3.41
N ALA A 111 3.21 11.58 2.52
CA ALA A 111 2.12 10.62 2.40
C ALA A 111 2.61 9.22 2.05
N THR A 112 3.49 9.11 1.04
CA THR A 112 4.08 7.82 0.63
C THR A 112 5.03 7.27 1.69
N GLY A 113 5.78 8.14 2.39
CA GLY A 113 6.65 7.75 3.50
C GLY A 113 5.86 7.23 4.71
N LEU A 114 4.77 7.88 5.08
CA LEU A 114 3.85 7.41 6.12
C LEU A 114 3.24 6.06 5.75
N TYR A 115 2.84 5.87 4.50
CA TYR A 115 2.26 4.62 4.03
C TYR A 115 3.28 3.48 4.03
N LEU A 116 4.50 3.73 3.54
CA LEU A 116 5.62 2.78 3.62
C LEU A 116 5.90 2.36 5.07
N ASN A 117 5.94 3.33 5.99
CA ASN A 117 6.12 3.05 7.42
C ASN A 117 4.97 2.23 8.00
N ALA A 118 3.72 2.53 7.63
CA ALA A 118 2.55 1.76 8.08
C ALA A 118 2.60 0.31 7.58
N CYS A 119 2.99 0.07 6.32
CA CYS A 119 3.16 -1.27 5.77
C CYS A 119 4.24 -2.05 6.51
N ALA A 120 5.41 -1.43 6.73
CA ALA A 120 6.50 -2.07 7.47
C ALA A 120 6.11 -2.38 8.93
N LYS A 121 5.43 -1.45 9.60
CA LYS A 121 4.93 -1.63 10.96
C LYS A 121 3.81 -2.66 11.04
N GLY A 122 2.90 -2.65 10.04
CA GLY A 122 1.75 -3.54 9.93
C GLY A 122 2.09 -4.97 9.48
N GLU A 123 3.35 -5.28 9.19
CA GLU A 123 3.76 -6.63 8.75
C GLU A 123 3.31 -7.74 9.72
N GLU A 124 3.25 -7.45 11.03
CA GLU A 124 2.73 -8.39 12.03
C GLU A 124 1.24 -8.74 11.87
N CYS A 125 0.48 -7.90 11.18
CA CYS A 125 -0.95 -8.10 10.95
C CYS A 125 -1.23 -8.98 9.72
N ILE A 126 -0.28 -9.08 8.79
CA ILE A 126 -0.45 -9.76 7.50
C ILE A 126 -0.66 -11.26 7.63
N PRO A 127 0.05 -12.01 8.52
CA PRO A 127 -0.16 -13.45 8.66
C PRO A 127 -1.59 -13.87 9.00
N GLN A 128 -2.43 -12.94 9.48
CA GLN A 128 -3.84 -13.19 9.84
C GLN A 128 -4.82 -12.71 8.76
N THR A 129 -4.33 -12.26 7.61
CA THR A 129 -5.16 -11.77 6.52
C THR A 129 -5.64 -12.89 5.62
N TRP A 130 -6.75 -12.64 4.93
CA TRP A 130 -7.30 -13.56 3.94
C TRP A 130 -6.30 -13.86 2.82
N ASP A 131 -5.52 -12.87 2.43
CA ASP A 131 -4.54 -12.95 1.35
C ASP A 131 -3.48 -14.03 1.61
N MET A 132 -3.04 -14.19 2.87
CA MET A 132 -2.06 -15.22 3.24
C MET A 132 -2.59 -16.65 3.14
N PHE A 133 -3.89 -16.85 3.33
CA PHE A 133 -4.50 -18.18 3.33
C PHE A 133 -5.12 -18.57 1.99
N HIS A 134 -5.45 -17.61 1.15
CA HIS A 134 -6.28 -17.83 -0.02
C HIS A 134 -5.69 -17.31 -1.33
N GLU A 135 -4.98 -16.21 -1.32
CA GLU A 135 -4.39 -15.63 -2.52
C GLU A 135 -3.03 -16.26 -2.80
N LYS A 136 -2.90 -16.86 -3.99
CA LYS A 136 -1.65 -17.50 -4.39
C LYS A 136 -0.66 -16.45 -4.92
N TRP A 137 0.62 -16.79 -4.88
CA TRP A 137 1.71 -16.00 -5.44
C TRP A 137 1.78 -16.22 -6.96
N GLY A 138 1.01 -15.44 -7.71
CA GLY A 138 0.89 -15.52 -9.16
C GLY A 138 1.15 -14.21 -9.88
N PHE A 139 1.05 -14.23 -11.21
CA PHE A 139 1.30 -13.08 -12.06
C PHE A 139 0.51 -11.84 -11.60
N MET A 140 -0.77 -11.98 -11.26
CA MET A 140 -1.59 -10.87 -10.81
C MET A 140 -0.96 -10.13 -9.63
N VAL A 141 -0.56 -10.85 -8.58
CA VAL A 141 0.02 -10.24 -7.37
C VAL A 141 1.44 -9.76 -7.63
N ILE A 142 2.27 -10.56 -8.31
CA ILE A 142 3.67 -10.22 -8.61
C ILE A 142 3.74 -8.97 -9.47
N PHE A 143 3.02 -8.95 -10.59
CA PHE A 143 3.03 -7.82 -11.52
C PHE A 143 2.49 -6.54 -10.85
N TRP A 144 1.46 -6.69 -9.99
CA TRP A 144 0.91 -5.56 -9.26
C TRP A 144 1.92 -4.98 -8.26
N ASN A 145 2.70 -5.81 -7.60
CA ASN A 145 3.75 -5.36 -6.69
C ASN A 145 4.93 -4.69 -7.41
N PHE A 146 5.33 -5.20 -8.57
CA PHE A 146 6.48 -4.67 -9.30
C PHE A 146 6.16 -3.43 -10.13
N ALA A 147 5.03 -3.42 -10.81
CA ALA A 147 4.67 -2.39 -11.78
C ALA A 147 3.35 -1.68 -11.48
N GLY A 148 2.32 -2.40 -11.05
CA GLY A 148 1.00 -1.84 -10.81
C GLY A 148 1.01 -0.72 -9.78
N VAL A 149 1.25 -1.04 -8.53
CA VAL A 149 1.23 -0.06 -7.43
C VAL A 149 2.23 1.09 -7.65
N PRO A 150 3.53 0.84 -7.84
CA PRO A 150 4.50 1.94 -7.86
C PRO A 150 4.30 2.90 -9.04
N PHE A 151 3.92 2.39 -10.22
CA PHE A 151 3.86 3.19 -11.43
C PHE A 151 2.44 3.68 -11.81
N THR A 152 1.41 3.27 -11.08
CA THR A 152 0.05 3.80 -11.31
C THR A 152 -0.46 4.66 -10.14
N TYR A 153 -0.04 4.40 -8.90
CA TYR A 153 -0.44 5.22 -7.75
C TYR A 153 0.36 6.52 -7.64
N CYS A 154 1.41 6.69 -8.44
CA CYS A 154 2.26 7.87 -8.49
C CYS A 154 1.80 8.95 -9.47
N TYR A 155 0.64 8.83 -10.12
CA TYR A 155 0.24 9.76 -11.19
C TYR A 155 0.16 11.23 -10.74
N SER A 156 -0.19 11.51 -9.49
CA SER A 156 -0.10 12.87 -8.95
C SER A 156 1.35 13.40 -8.90
N ILE A 157 2.31 12.53 -8.57
CA ILE A 157 3.73 12.88 -8.52
C ILE A 157 4.23 13.18 -9.94
N VAL A 158 3.94 12.30 -10.89
CA VAL A 158 4.33 12.46 -12.30
C VAL A 158 3.68 13.71 -12.90
N TYR A 159 2.41 13.96 -12.59
CA TYR A 159 1.71 15.17 -13.04
C TYR A 159 2.38 16.44 -12.52
N MET A 160 2.73 16.48 -11.23
CA MET A 160 3.39 17.65 -10.63
C MET A 160 4.83 17.81 -11.11
N ALA A 161 5.52 16.72 -11.48
CA ALA A 161 6.86 16.77 -12.07
C ALA A 161 6.85 17.30 -13.52
N ALA A 162 5.76 17.06 -14.25
CA ALA A 162 5.59 17.46 -15.65
C ALA A 162 5.02 18.86 -15.85
N HIS A 163 4.51 19.52 -14.79
CA HIS A 163 3.84 20.83 -14.88
C HIS A 163 4.47 21.84 -13.95
N PRO A 164 4.45 23.15 -14.29
CA PRO A 164 4.96 24.19 -13.41
C PRO A 164 4.09 24.34 -12.17
N PRO A 165 4.68 24.79 -11.03
CA PRO A 165 4.00 24.90 -9.73
C PRO A 165 2.70 25.71 -9.71
N GLU A 166 2.54 26.67 -10.61
CA GLU A 166 1.35 27.51 -10.72
C GLU A 166 0.08 26.72 -11.11
N TYR A 167 0.25 25.53 -11.69
CA TYR A 167 -0.86 24.67 -12.13
C TYR A 167 -1.61 24.03 -10.95
N TYR A 168 -0.94 23.80 -9.82
CA TYR A 168 -1.46 23.08 -8.67
C TYR A 168 -1.23 23.82 -7.32
N ARG A 169 -0.93 25.11 -7.38
CA ARG A 169 -0.72 25.93 -6.18
C ARG A 169 -2.04 26.17 -5.45
N PHE A 170 -2.01 26.00 -4.13
CA PHE A 170 -3.12 26.32 -3.24
C PHE A 170 -2.80 27.47 -2.28
N SER A 171 -3.84 27.95 -1.60
CA SER A 171 -3.68 28.88 -0.47
C SER A 171 -3.09 28.18 0.75
N THR A 172 -2.42 28.91 1.61
CA THR A 172 -1.85 28.36 2.86
C THR A 172 -2.90 27.66 3.74
N PRO A 173 -4.12 28.19 3.96
CA PRO A 173 -5.14 27.47 4.72
C PRO A 173 -5.52 26.11 4.10
N THR A 174 -5.57 26.02 2.76
CA THR A 174 -5.85 24.77 2.06
C THR A 174 -4.75 23.73 2.33
N TYR A 175 -3.48 24.13 2.27
CA TYR A 175 -2.38 23.23 2.62
C TYR A 175 -2.48 22.73 4.05
N VAL A 176 -2.68 23.65 5.01
CA VAL A 176 -2.83 23.29 6.43
C VAL A 176 -3.95 22.26 6.61
N PHE A 177 -5.11 22.50 5.98
CA PHE A 177 -6.23 21.56 6.03
C PHE A 177 -5.86 20.19 5.43
N MET A 178 -5.25 20.15 4.24
CA MET A 178 -4.91 18.90 3.57
C MET A 178 -3.87 18.08 4.36
N TYR A 179 -2.84 18.74 4.90
CA TYR A 179 -1.85 18.08 5.75
C TYR A 179 -2.47 17.56 7.06
N ALA A 180 -3.30 18.36 7.72
CA ALA A 180 -3.99 17.93 8.92
C ALA A 180 -4.91 16.74 8.66
N LEU A 181 -5.67 16.78 7.55
CA LEU A 181 -6.56 15.69 7.15
C LEU A 181 -5.78 14.41 6.79
N LEU A 182 -4.63 14.54 6.11
CA LEU A 182 -3.74 13.40 5.82
C LEU A 182 -3.27 12.73 7.12
N LEU A 183 -2.74 13.52 8.06
CA LEU A 183 -2.23 12.99 9.32
C LEU A 183 -3.34 12.37 10.16
N PHE A 184 -4.53 12.97 10.18
CA PHE A 184 -5.69 12.41 10.87
C PHE A 184 -6.16 11.10 10.22
N ALA A 185 -6.31 11.07 8.88
CA ALA A 185 -6.68 9.85 8.16
C ALA A 185 -5.64 8.74 8.37
N HIS A 186 -4.35 9.08 8.34
CA HIS A 186 -3.28 8.14 8.63
C HIS A 186 -3.36 7.58 10.06
N PHE A 187 -3.62 8.45 11.05
CA PHE A 187 -3.82 8.03 12.44
C PHE A 187 -5.00 7.07 12.59
N VAL A 188 -6.15 7.36 11.95
CA VAL A 188 -7.32 6.47 11.97
C VAL A 188 -7.02 5.15 11.28
N PHE A 189 -6.37 5.16 10.11
CA PHE A 189 -5.98 3.97 9.37
C PHE A 189 -5.11 3.04 10.22
N ASP A 190 -3.99 3.55 10.70
CA ASP A 190 -2.99 2.78 11.42
C ASP A 190 -3.52 2.28 12.78
N SER A 191 -4.16 3.14 13.57
CA SER A 191 -4.69 2.76 14.87
C SER A 191 -5.88 1.79 14.77
N SER A 192 -6.76 1.92 13.77
CA SER A 192 -7.88 0.99 13.58
C SER A 192 -7.42 -0.40 13.13
N MET A 193 -6.39 -0.47 12.28
CA MET A 193 -5.75 -1.74 11.91
C MET A 193 -5.09 -2.40 13.11
N ALA A 194 -4.35 -1.62 13.92
CA ALA A 194 -3.73 -2.11 15.14
C ALA A 194 -4.76 -2.60 16.17
N GLN A 195 -5.87 -1.86 16.39
CA GLN A 195 -6.95 -2.27 17.30
C GLN A 195 -7.51 -3.65 16.90
N LYS A 196 -7.83 -3.85 15.62
CA LYS A 196 -8.38 -5.11 15.13
C LYS A 196 -7.40 -6.29 15.27
N SER A 197 -6.14 -6.08 14.87
CA SER A 197 -5.11 -7.11 14.95
C SER A 197 -4.82 -7.48 16.40
N ARG A 198 -4.62 -6.49 17.28
CA ARG A 198 -4.33 -6.72 18.69
C ARG A 198 -5.49 -7.32 19.45
N PHE A 199 -6.72 -6.95 19.12
CA PHE A 199 -7.91 -7.62 19.64
C PHE A 199 -7.89 -9.12 19.36
N ARG A 200 -7.56 -9.53 18.14
CA ARG A 200 -7.42 -10.96 17.80
C ARG A 200 -6.30 -11.64 18.58
N MET A 201 -5.15 -10.96 18.71
CA MET A 201 -4.03 -11.46 19.53
C MET A 201 -4.42 -11.56 21.02
N GLN A 202 -5.22 -10.64 21.56
CA GLN A 202 -5.73 -10.71 22.92
C GLN A 202 -6.62 -11.95 23.14
N LEU A 203 -7.53 -12.21 22.22
CA LEU A 203 -8.40 -13.40 22.27
C LEU A 203 -7.60 -14.72 22.20
N GLN A 204 -6.47 -14.72 21.47
CA GLN A 204 -5.59 -15.88 21.33
C GLN A 204 -4.54 -16.00 22.45
N GLY A 205 -4.46 -15.01 23.34
CA GLY A 205 -3.40 -14.96 24.37
C GLY A 205 -1.98 -14.74 23.81
N THR A 206 -1.86 -14.27 22.56
CA THR A 206 -0.59 -14.11 21.85
C THR A 206 -0.15 -12.65 21.69
N LEU A 207 -0.77 -11.74 22.43
CA LEU A 207 -0.48 -10.31 22.32
C LEU A 207 0.99 -10.00 22.63
N LYS A 208 1.70 -9.52 21.60
CA LYS A 208 3.04 -8.95 21.72
C LYS A 208 3.04 -7.55 21.13
N VAL A 209 3.37 -6.55 21.95
CA VAL A 209 3.51 -5.17 21.46
C VAL A 209 4.97 -4.96 21.08
N ARG A 210 5.23 -4.76 19.79
CA ARG A 210 6.57 -4.39 19.30
C ARG A 210 6.85 -2.94 19.67
N TRP A 211 8.01 -2.69 20.24
CA TRP A 211 8.43 -1.32 20.52
C TRP A 211 9.34 -0.73 19.42
N SER A 212 9.83 -1.55 18.49
CA SER A 212 10.73 -1.14 17.40
C SER A 212 10.13 -0.10 16.44
N PHE A 213 8.80 0.05 16.43
CA PHE A 213 8.12 1.13 15.72
C PHE A 213 7.24 1.91 16.69
N PRO A 214 7.28 3.26 16.67
CA PRO A 214 6.40 4.07 17.50
C PRO A 214 4.94 3.71 17.25
N GLN A 215 4.23 3.43 18.34
CA GLN A 215 2.81 3.10 18.29
C GLN A 215 1.98 4.34 18.54
N TRP A 216 0.94 4.53 17.72
CA TRP A 216 -0.02 5.59 17.97
C TRP A 216 -0.78 5.36 19.28
N PRO A 217 -1.16 6.44 19.99
CA PRO A 217 -2.11 6.32 21.09
C PRO A 217 -3.36 5.58 20.64
N TRP A 218 -3.99 4.87 21.57
CA TRP A 218 -5.26 4.17 21.34
C TRP A 218 -5.20 3.00 20.32
N SER A 219 -4.00 2.51 20.00
CA SER A 219 -3.80 1.35 19.13
C SER A 219 -4.13 0.01 19.80
N THR A 220 -4.15 -0.05 21.12
CA THR A 220 -4.53 -1.23 21.93
C THR A 220 -5.69 -0.84 22.83
N LEU A 221 -6.77 -1.62 22.80
CA LEU A 221 -7.94 -1.42 23.63
C LEU A 221 -7.83 -2.31 24.87
N SER A 222 -8.13 -1.74 26.06
CA SER A 222 -8.23 -2.51 27.31
C SER A 222 -9.64 -3.06 27.44
N ASN A 223 -9.77 -4.39 27.56
CA ASN A 223 -11.06 -5.08 27.68
C ASN A 223 -12.07 -4.67 26.58
N PRO A 224 -11.73 -4.82 25.28
CA PRO A 224 -12.57 -4.35 24.19
C PRO A 224 -13.90 -5.08 24.14
N ARG A 225 -14.97 -4.35 23.84
CA ARG A 225 -16.31 -4.92 23.60
C ARG A 225 -16.33 -5.62 22.25
N TYR A 226 -16.94 -6.78 22.20
CA TYR A 226 -17.10 -7.54 20.97
C TYR A 226 -18.41 -8.33 20.95
N LEU A 227 -18.84 -8.71 19.75
CA LEU A 227 -19.98 -9.62 19.53
C LEU A 227 -19.42 -10.99 19.15
N GLN A 228 -19.95 -12.01 19.82
CA GLN A 228 -19.73 -13.40 19.40
C GLN A 228 -20.72 -13.74 18.29
N THR A 229 -20.23 -14.18 17.13
CA THR A 229 -21.06 -14.61 16.03
C THR A 229 -21.49 -16.07 16.21
N GLU A 230 -22.56 -16.48 15.54
CA GLU A 230 -23.05 -17.87 15.53
C GLU A 230 -22.01 -18.85 15.00
N HIS A 231 -21.09 -18.39 14.13
CA HIS A 231 -19.98 -19.19 13.59
C HIS A 231 -18.74 -19.22 14.49
N GLY A 232 -18.83 -18.74 15.71
CA GLY A 232 -17.72 -18.74 16.67
C GLY A 232 -16.67 -17.64 16.49
N ASN A 233 -16.87 -16.71 15.54
CA ASN A 233 -15.98 -15.56 15.37
C ASN A 233 -16.35 -14.42 16.29
N ALA A 234 -15.34 -13.68 16.78
CA ALA A 234 -15.55 -12.47 17.57
C ALA A 234 -15.39 -11.22 16.70
N LEU A 235 -16.39 -10.34 16.72
CA LEU A 235 -16.39 -9.07 16.00
C LEU A 235 -16.14 -7.92 16.98
N LEU A 236 -15.06 -7.18 16.77
CA LEU A 236 -14.74 -5.99 17.55
C LEU A 236 -15.78 -4.89 17.29
N ILE A 237 -16.42 -4.38 18.36
CA ILE A 237 -17.41 -3.30 18.35
C ILE A 237 -17.01 -2.16 19.29
N ASP A 238 -15.70 -1.92 19.42
CA ASP A 238 -15.12 -0.89 20.29
C ASP A 238 -14.05 -0.09 19.55
N GLY A 239 -13.57 1.00 20.14
CA GLY A 239 -12.60 1.88 19.52
C GLY A 239 -13.16 2.51 18.23
N TRP A 240 -12.39 2.53 17.15
CA TRP A 240 -12.85 3.01 15.84
C TRP A 240 -13.99 2.18 15.26
N TRP A 241 -14.06 0.89 15.59
CA TRP A 241 -15.01 -0.08 15.07
C TRP A 241 -16.43 0.08 15.65
N GLN A 242 -16.62 0.93 16.67
CA GLN A 242 -17.95 1.30 17.16
C GLN A 242 -18.60 2.40 16.29
N PHE A 243 -17.80 3.22 15.59
CA PHE A 243 -18.31 4.33 14.79
C PHE A 243 -18.60 3.93 13.34
N LEU A 244 -17.75 3.06 12.78
CA LEU A 244 -17.83 2.63 11.38
C LEU A 244 -17.53 1.14 11.27
N ARG A 245 -18.23 0.46 10.36
CA ARG A 245 -17.98 -0.96 10.08
C ARG A 245 -16.58 -1.21 9.50
N LYS A 246 -16.05 -0.27 8.71
CA LYS A 246 -14.75 -0.36 8.04
C LYS A 246 -13.99 0.97 8.18
N PRO A 247 -13.61 1.37 9.41
CA PRO A 247 -12.92 2.65 9.64
C PRO A 247 -11.59 2.72 8.88
N ASN A 248 -10.87 1.62 8.78
CA ASN A 248 -9.64 1.50 8.01
C ASN A 248 -9.84 1.77 6.51
N TYR A 249 -10.93 1.28 5.90
CA TYR A 249 -11.20 1.52 4.47
C TYR A 249 -11.55 2.99 4.21
N THR A 250 -12.36 3.60 5.08
CA THR A 250 -12.70 5.02 4.96
C THR A 250 -11.46 5.90 5.07
N ALA A 251 -10.62 5.63 6.05
CA ALA A 251 -9.39 6.39 6.27
C ALA A 251 -8.39 6.18 5.12
N ASP A 252 -8.24 4.97 4.64
CA ASP A 252 -7.34 4.63 3.54
C ASP A 252 -7.78 5.29 2.23
N TRP A 253 -9.08 5.22 1.91
CA TRP A 253 -9.62 5.92 0.75
C TRP A 253 -9.48 7.45 0.86
N THR A 254 -9.64 8.02 2.06
CA THR A 254 -9.41 9.44 2.28
C THR A 254 -7.97 9.83 1.96
N GLN A 255 -6.99 9.01 2.35
CA GLN A 255 -5.59 9.21 1.96
C GLN A 255 -5.42 9.14 0.44
N ALA A 256 -5.96 8.10 -0.20
CA ALA A 256 -5.89 7.94 -1.66
C ALA A 256 -6.52 9.13 -2.41
N PHE A 257 -7.65 9.66 -1.92
CA PHE A 257 -8.28 10.87 -2.47
C PHE A 257 -7.39 12.10 -2.33
N LEU A 258 -6.78 12.30 -1.17
CA LEU A 258 -5.88 13.41 -0.92
C LEU A 258 -4.62 13.36 -1.81
N TRP A 259 -4.13 12.16 -2.15
CA TRP A 259 -3.00 12.01 -3.08
C TRP A 259 -3.34 12.54 -4.49
N GLY A 260 -4.58 12.39 -4.92
CA GLY A 260 -5.05 13.03 -6.15
C GLY A 260 -5.29 14.53 -5.99
N ALA A 261 -6.02 14.90 -4.93
CA ALA A 261 -6.46 16.27 -4.68
C ALA A 261 -5.30 17.27 -4.51
N ILE A 262 -4.16 16.83 -3.97
CA ILE A 262 -2.97 17.69 -3.82
C ILE A 262 -2.38 18.16 -5.16
N ALA A 263 -2.65 17.45 -6.25
CA ALA A 263 -2.24 17.85 -7.59
C ALA A 263 -3.21 18.85 -8.27
N GLY A 264 -4.30 19.23 -7.59
CA GLY A 264 -5.31 20.16 -8.11
C GLY A 264 -6.39 19.46 -8.94
N THR A 265 -7.25 20.28 -9.57
CA THR A 265 -8.45 19.80 -10.28
C THR A 265 -8.38 19.98 -11.80
N ARG A 266 -7.23 20.38 -12.34
CA ARG A 266 -7.06 20.63 -13.78
C ARG A 266 -6.99 19.35 -14.62
N SER A 267 -6.69 18.21 -14.00
CA SER A 267 -6.61 16.91 -14.65
C SER A 267 -7.26 15.83 -13.78
N VAL A 268 -7.84 14.84 -14.43
CA VAL A 268 -8.42 13.65 -13.76
C VAL A 268 -7.38 12.56 -13.49
N ILE A 269 -6.23 12.63 -14.18
CA ILE A 269 -5.17 11.61 -14.10
C ILE A 269 -4.66 11.40 -12.66
N PRO A 270 -4.38 12.45 -11.87
CA PRO A 270 -3.95 12.28 -10.47
C PRO A 270 -4.94 11.52 -9.58
N TYR A 271 -6.23 11.50 -9.96
CA TYR A 271 -7.28 10.82 -9.19
C TYR A 271 -7.45 9.34 -9.55
N TYR A 272 -6.68 8.82 -10.50
CA TYR A 272 -6.76 7.41 -10.91
C TYR A 272 -6.73 6.46 -9.72
N TYR A 273 -5.76 6.63 -8.82
CA TYR A 273 -5.62 5.76 -7.65
C TYR A 273 -6.87 5.80 -6.77
N SER A 274 -7.39 6.97 -6.45
CA SER A 274 -8.57 7.09 -5.59
C SER A 274 -9.82 6.47 -6.19
N VAL A 275 -10.02 6.62 -7.51
CA VAL A 275 -11.17 6.04 -8.22
C VAL A 275 -11.04 4.51 -8.31
N PHE A 276 -9.89 4.02 -8.74
CA PHE A 276 -9.60 2.59 -8.79
C PHE A 276 -9.77 1.93 -7.42
N PHE A 277 -9.19 2.53 -6.39
CA PHE A 277 -9.23 2.01 -5.04
C PHE A 277 -10.64 2.02 -4.44
N LEU A 278 -11.42 3.05 -4.71
CA LEU A 278 -12.84 3.10 -4.33
C LEU A 278 -13.62 1.92 -4.93
N ALA A 279 -13.40 1.63 -6.22
CA ALA A 279 -14.04 0.50 -6.89
C ALA A 279 -13.67 -0.84 -6.24
N VAL A 280 -12.37 -1.04 -5.93
CA VAL A 280 -11.88 -2.24 -5.23
C VAL A 280 -12.48 -2.38 -3.84
N LEU A 281 -12.50 -1.30 -3.05
CA LEU A 281 -13.07 -1.32 -1.69
C LEU A 281 -14.57 -1.57 -1.69
N THR A 282 -15.30 -0.96 -2.64
CA THR A 282 -16.75 -1.17 -2.79
C THR A 282 -17.06 -2.63 -3.13
N HIS A 283 -16.31 -3.21 -4.08
CA HIS A 283 -16.46 -4.62 -4.43
C HIS A 283 -16.15 -5.54 -3.23
N ARG A 284 -15.09 -5.27 -2.47
CA ARG A 284 -14.74 -6.03 -1.25
C ARG A 284 -15.83 -5.91 -0.18
N CYS A 285 -16.38 -4.70 0.03
CA CYS A 285 -17.49 -4.50 0.96
C CYS A 285 -18.73 -5.27 0.55
N GLY A 286 -19.09 -5.28 -0.74
CA GLY A 286 -20.24 -6.05 -1.26
C GLY A 286 -20.10 -7.53 -0.92
N ARG A 287 -18.97 -8.13 -1.19
CA ARG A 287 -18.70 -9.55 -0.84
C ARG A 287 -18.77 -9.87 0.65
N ASP A 288 -18.47 -8.90 1.52
CA ASP A 288 -18.59 -9.08 2.98
C ASP A 288 -20.05 -9.02 3.47
N PHE A 289 -21.00 -8.53 2.65
CA PHE A 289 -22.44 -8.57 2.95
C PHE A 289 -23.08 -9.89 2.52
N GLU A 290 -22.52 -10.59 1.55
CA GLU A 290 -23.02 -11.86 1.03
C GLU A 290 -22.59 -13.07 1.88
N ARG A 291 -21.69 -12.86 2.85
CA ARG A 291 -21.13 -13.88 3.76
C ARG A 291 -21.67 -13.70 5.17
#